data_1ff6569ef414d7c3f0e549eb4e60bba2
#
_entry.id   1ff6569ef414d7c3f0e549eb4e60bba2
#
_cell.length_a   1.000
_cell.length_b   1.000
_cell.length_c   1.000
_cell.angle_alpha   90.00
_cell.angle_beta   90.00
_cell.angle_gamma   90.00
#
_symmetry.space_group_name_H-M   'P 1'
#
loop_
_entity.id
_entity.type
_entity.pdbx_description
1 polymer ?
#
loop_
_entity_poly.entity_id
_entity_poly.type
_entity_poly.pdbx_seq_one_letter_code
_entity_poly.pdbx_strand_id
1 'polypeptide(L)'
;ACSGNGVIFDISDPYKPMRIDDVLDQKFAYWHSATFNNDGTKVLFTDEWGGGSRPRCRPSDPMDWGANAIYDIVDGKLEFRSYFKLPAPQSEQENCVAHNGSVVPVPGRDLFVQAWYQGGMSVIDFTDSANPTEIAYFDRGPVHEEKLILGGYWSTYWYDGKIYGTEIVRGLDVFELNVSDMMSENEIAAAAVADQGALFNPQQQFVVTWPKGDPSVALAFVDQLVRSEAMPQSDATEYAETVSAAAQELAENSKNRRVSNKLRSLASDLDTSDADAIAAMRMTELKTTLQDLARRIR
;
A
#
# COMPACT_ATOMS: atom_id res chain seq x y z
N ALA A 1 8.21 -6.30 -15.57
CA ALA A 1 9.31 -5.42 -15.98
C ALA A 1 10.51 -6.28 -16.33
N CYS A 2 11.21 -5.96 -17.40
CA CYS A 2 12.30 -6.79 -17.86
C CYS A 2 13.31 -5.93 -18.63
N SER A 3 14.22 -5.32 -17.92
CA SER A 3 15.36 -4.51 -18.39
C SER A 3 14.99 -3.27 -19.21
N GLY A 4 14.18 -3.40 -20.26
CA GLY A 4 13.95 -2.34 -21.23
C GLY A 4 12.58 -1.68 -21.20
N ASN A 5 11.55 -2.36 -20.70
CA ASN A 5 10.18 -1.84 -20.70
C ASN A 5 9.26 -2.54 -19.70
N GLY A 6 8.10 -1.94 -19.43
CA GLY A 6 6.98 -2.55 -18.74
C GLY A 6 6.02 -3.17 -19.74
N VAL A 7 5.55 -4.40 -19.51
CA VAL A 7 4.61 -5.11 -20.38
C VAL A 7 3.50 -5.73 -19.54
N ILE A 8 2.25 -5.58 -19.97
CA ILE A 8 1.11 -6.31 -19.43
C ILE A 8 0.72 -7.44 -20.38
N PHE A 9 0.51 -8.63 -19.82
CA PHE A 9 0.00 -9.79 -20.50
C PHE A 9 -1.32 -10.27 -19.88
N ASP A 10 -2.25 -10.67 -20.72
CA ASP A 10 -3.34 -11.57 -20.33
C ASP A 10 -2.78 -13.00 -20.24
N ILE A 11 -2.89 -13.59 -19.05
CA ILE A 11 -2.46 -14.96 -18.75
C ILE A 11 -3.64 -15.86 -18.37
N SER A 12 -4.85 -15.52 -18.79
CA SER A 12 -6.06 -16.37 -18.61
C SER A 12 -5.85 -17.76 -19.17
N ASP A 13 -5.12 -17.88 -20.29
CA ASP A 13 -4.51 -19.12 -20.75
C ASP A 13 -2.98 -19.00 -20.62
N PRO A 14 -2.38 -19.57 -19.56
CA PRO A 14 -0.94 -19.43 -19.32
C PRO A 14 -0.06 -20.09 -20.40
N TYR A 15 -0.63 -20.95 -21.24
CA TYR A 15 0.06 -21.55 -22.39
C TYR A 15 0.02 -20.66 -23.65
N LYS A 16 -0.82 -19.60 -23.63
CA LYS A 16 -0.98 -18.67 -24.75
C LYS A 16 -1.11 -17.23 -24.23
N PRO A 17 -0.08 -16.71 -23.54
CA PRO A 17 -0.13 -15.35 -23.01
C PRO A 17 -0.29 -14.34 -24.16
N MET A 18 -1.21 -13.40 -24.00
CA MET A 18 -1.45 -12.33 -24.97
C MET A 18 -0.99 -10.99 -24.41
N ARG A 19 -0.15 -10.28 -25.15
CA ARG A 19 0.27 -8.93 -24.78
C ARG A 19 -0.92 -7.98 -24.92
N ILE A 20 -1.23 -7.29 -23.82
CA ILE A 20 -2.29 -6.28 -23.75
C ILE A 20 -1.71 -4.91 -24.09
N ASP A 21 -0.63 -4.53 -23.41
CA ASP A 21 0.01 -3.23 -23.59
C ASP A 21 1.49 -3.27 -23.17
N ASP A 22 2.23 -2.22 -23.55
CA ASP A 22 3.60 -1.98 -23.08
C ASP A 22 3.93 -0.51 -23.03
N VAL A 23 4.88 -0.18 -22.16
CA VAL A 23 5.41 1.17 -22.00
C VAL A 23 6.92 1.16 -21.97
N LEU A 24 7.49 2.20 -22.55
CA LEU A 24 8.91 2.52 -22.52
C LEU A 24 9.08 3.89 -21.87
N ASP A 25 10.01 4.00 -20.93
CA ASP A 25 10.41 5.26 -20.33
C ASP A 25 11.92 5.46 -20.53
N GLN A 26 12.29 6.53 -21.22
CA GLN A 26 13.70 6.84 -21.51
C GLN A 26 14.48 7.28 -20.26
N LYS A 27 13.80 7.61 -19.17
CA LYS A 27 14.40 7.97 -17.89
C LYS A 27 14.73 6.75 -17.03
N PHE A 28 14.10 5.61 -17.33
CA PHE A 28 14.38 4.34 -16.67
C PHE A 28 15.54 3.63 -17.36
N ALA A 29 16.56 3.30 -16.58
CA ALA A 29 17.72 2.58 -17.08
C ALA A 29 17.57 1.06 -17.00
N TYR A 30 16.84 0.55 -15.99
CA TYR A 30 16.64 -0.88 -15.79
C TYR A 30 15.31 -1.20 -15.14
N TRP A 31 14.31 -1.49 -15.93
CA TRP A 31 12.99 -1.95 -15.47
C TRP A 31 13.12 -3.28 -14.73
N HIS A 32 12.94 -3.27 -13.42
CA HIS A 32 13.30 -4.42 -12.58
C HIS A 32 12.07 -5.16 -12.08
N SER A 33 11.20 -4.52 -11.31
CA SER A 33 10.00 -5.17 -10.79
C SER A 33 8.73 -4.41 -11.19
N ALA A 34 7.60 -5.09 -11.09
CA ALA A 34 6.28 -4.57 -11.33
C ALA A 34 5.33 -5.11 -10.27
N THR A 35 4.57 -4.23 -9.63
CA THR A 35 3.60 -4.61 -8.60
C THR A 35 2.28 -3.90 -8.86
N PHE A 36 1.21 -4.68 -9.01
CA PHE A 36 -0.15 -4.14 -9.09
C PHE A 36 -0.61 -3.65 -7.71
N ASN A 37 -1.51 -2.67 -7.67
CA ASN A 37 -2.32 -2.46 -6.48
C ASN A 37 -3.32 -3.62 -6.30
N ASN A 38 -4.08 -3.64 -5.21
CA ASN A 38 -4.90 -4.79 -4.85
C ASN A 38 -6.04 -5.10 -5.85
N ASP A 39 -6.58 -4.08 -6.50
CA ASP A 39 -7.69 -4.25 -7.48
C ASP A 39 -7.22 -4.34 -8.94
N GLY A 40 -5.92 -4.23 -9.20
CA GLY A 40 -5.34 -4.34 -10.53
C GLY A 40 -5.59 -3.11 -11.43
N THR A 41 -5.96 -1.97 -10.86
CA THR A 41 -6.19 -0.72 -11.60
C THR A 41 -4.94 0.14 -11.74
N LYS A 42 -3.89 -0.18 -10.98
CA LYS A 42 -2.60 0.52 -11.02
C LYS A 42 -1.45 -0.46 -11.01
N VAL A 43 -0.31 -0.01 -11.53
CA VAL A 43 0.95 -0.74 -11.44
C VAL A 43 2.10 0.22 -11.11
N LEU A 44 2.95 -0.22 -10.19
CA LEU A 44 4.19 0.45 -9.82
C LEU A 44 5.36 -0.34 -10.42
N PHE A 45 6.16 0.31 -11.25
CA PHE A 45 7.40 -0.24 -11.79
C PHE A 45 8.59 0.35 -11.05
N THR A 46 9.64 -0.45 -10.87
CA THR A 46 10.89 0.01 -10.24
C THR A 46 12.02 0.10 -11.26
N ASP A 47 12.86 1.15 -11.15
CA ASP A 47 14.11 1.30 -11.89
C ASP A 47 15.30 0.90 -11.03
N GLU A 48 15.79 -0.30 -11.18
CA GLU A 48 17.02 -0.74 -10.52
C GLU A 48 18.26 -0.26 -11.27
N TRP A 49 18.41 1.03 -11.45
CA TRP A 49 19.48 1.60 -12.24
C TRP A 49 20.88 1.12 -11.84
N GLY A 50 21.54 0.48 -12.77
CA GLY A 50 22.89 -0.04 -12.57
C GLY A 50 22.97 -1.24 -11.64
N GLY A 51 21.83 -1.97 -11.45
CA GLY A 51 21.78 -3.15 -10.59
C GLY A 51 22.05 -2.82 -9.14
N GLY A 52 21.59 -1.67 -8.66
CA GLY A 52 21.74 -1.24 -7.27
C GLY A 52 23.17 -1.03 -6.79
N SER A 53 24.15 -0.95 -7.69
CA SER A 53 25.59 -0.97 -7.30
C SER A 53 26.21 0.41 -7.07
N ARG A 54 25.44 1.49 -7.19
CA ARG A 54 25.94 2.88 -7.13
C ARG A 54 25.01 3.76 -6.30
N PRO A 55 25.52 4.89 -5.76
CA PRO A 55 24.67 5.91 -5.18
C PRO A 55 23.83 6.57 -6.30
N ARG A 56 22.50 6.65 -6.10
CA ARG A 56 21.54 7.28 -7.01
C ARG A 56 20.49 8.09 -6.26
N CYS A 57 20.64 8.24 -4.94
CA CYS A 57 19.74 9.01 -4.07
C CYS A 57 20.45 10.20 -3.42
N ARG A 58 21.52 10.71 -4.02
CA ARG A 58 22.26 11.89 -3.51
C ARG A 58 21.46 13.16 -3.79
N PRO A 59 21.70 14.26 -3.06
CA PRO A 59 21.04 15.54 -3.32
C PRO A 59 21.19 16.05 -4.76
N SER A 60 22.27 15.66 -5.45
CA SER A 60 22.55 16.04 -6.83
C SER A 60 21.92 15.14 -7.90
N ASP A 61 21.39 13.98 -7.50
CA ASP A 61 20.82 13.02 -8.44
C ASP A 61 19.40 13.43 -8.82
N PRO A 62 19.00 13.34 -10.10
CA PRO A 62 17.62 13.59 -10.53
C PRO A 62 16.61 12.68 -9.83
N MET A 63 15.43 13.21 -9.58
CA MET A 63 14.37 12.50 -8.86
C MET A 63 13.71 11.36 -9.66
N ASP A 64 14.00 11.26 -10.94
CA ASP A 64 13.57 10.18 -11.82
C ASP A 64 14.62 9.05 -12.01
N TRP A 65 15.82 9.21 -11.45
CA TRP A 65 16.86 8.18 -11.51
C TRP A 65 16.70 7.12 -10.43
N GLY A 66 16.59 5.84 -10.82
CA GLY A 66 16.42 4.76 -9.87
C GLY A 66 15.15 4.94 -9.01
N ALA A 67 14.09 5.46 -9.62
CA ALA A 67 12.81 5.77 -8.99
C ALA A 67 11.76 4.68 -9.28
N ASN A 68 10.57 4.86 -8.73
CA ASN A 68 9.37 4.17 -9.17
C ASN A 68 8.68 4.98 -10.26
N ALA A 69 8.03 4.32 -11.21
CA ALA A 69 7.04 4.91 -12.09
C ALA A 69 5.67 4.28 -11.82
N ILE A 70 4.68 5.13 -11.61
CA ILE A 70 3.31 4.72 -11.29
C ILE A 70 2.44 4.96 -12.52
N TYR A 71 1.71 3.93 -12.89
CA TYR A 71 0.78 3.93 -14.03
C TYR A 71 -0.61 3.51 -13.56
N ASP A 72 -1.63 4.19 -14.07
CA ASP A 72 -2.99 3.68 -14.03
C ASP A 72 -3.23 2.74 -15.21
N ILE A 73 -4.14 1.80 -15.03
CA ILE A 73 -4.57 0.88 -16.08
C ILE A 73 -5.99 1.28 -16.49
N VAL A 74 -6.09 1.97 -17.62
CA VAL A 74 -7.35 2.49 -18.16
C VAL A 74 -7.66 1.76 -19.46
N ASP A 75 -8.78 1.06 -19.52
CA ASP A 75 -9.18 0.25 -20.69
C ASP A 75 -8.07 -0.71 -21.18
N GLY A 76 -7.32 -1.29 -20.23
CA GLY A 76 -6.20 -2.18 -20.51
C GLY A 76 -4.92 -1.48 -20.97
N LYS A 77 -4.87 -0.13 -20.93
CA LYS A 77 -3.71 0.67 -21.30
C LYS A 77 -2.99 1.23 -20.10
N LEU A 78 -1.66 1.27 -20.16
CA LEU A 78 -0.81 1.86 -19.16
C LEU A 78 -0.71 3.37 -19.37
N GLU A 79 -1.29 4.14 -18.47
CA GLU A 79 -1.23 5.59 -18.46
C GLU A 79 -0.29 6.08 -17.36
N PHE A 80 0.83 6.69 -17.73
CA PHE A 80 1.79 7.26 -16.78
C PHE A 80 1.14 8.33 -15.90
N ARG A 81 1.42 8.28 -14.58
CA ARG A 81 0.94 9.27 -13.63
C ARG A 81 2.06 10.05 -12.98
N SER A 82 3.02 9.38 -12.36
CA SER A 82 4.08 10.07 -11.62
C SER A 82 5.31 9.19 -11.42
N TYR A 83 6.39 9.83 -10.95
CA TYR A 83 7.51 9.15 -10.32
C TYR A 83 7.46 9.31 -8.81
N PHE A 84 7.97 8.30 -8.11
CA PHE A 84 8.28 8.39 -6.69
C PHE A 84 9.72 7.95 -6.45
N LYS A 85 10.47 8.74 -5.69
CA LYS A 85 11.80 8.42 -5.22
C LYS A 85 11.93 8.70 -3.74
N LEU A 86 12.81 7.96 -3.08
CA LEU A 86 13.19 8.20 -1.69
C LEU A 86 13.41 9.69 -1.43
N PRO A 87 12.65 10.33 -0.52
CA PRO A 87 12.73 11.77 -0.32
C PRO A 87 14.00 12.21 0.42
N ALA A 88 14.51 11.34 1.31
CA ALA A 88 15.69 11.63 2.10
C ALA A 88 16.98 11.42 1.28
N PRO A 89 17.79 12.45 1.05
CA PRO A 89 19.04 12.29 0.31
C PRO A 89 20.02 11.40 1.05
N GLN A 90 20.69 10.53 0.30
CA GLN A 90 21.69 9.58 0.81
C GLN A 90 23.12 10.05 0.50
N SER A 91 24.11 9.43 1.15
CA SER A 91 25.51 9.75 0.97
C SER A 91 26.14 9.09 -0.28
N GLU A 92 27.37 9.45 -0.59
CA GLU A 92 28.20 8.81 -1.64
C GLU A 92 28.57 7.36 -1.31
N GLN A 93 28.46 6.96 -0.05
CA GLN A 93 28.82 5.62 0.45
C GLN A 93 27.65 4.65 0.42
N GLU A 94 26.46 5.12 0.02
CA GLU A 94 25.23 4.33 0.02
C GLU A 94 24.77 4.01 -1.41
N ASN A 95 24.81 2.72 -1.77
CA ASN A 95 24.10 2.30 -2.97
C ASN A 95 22.59 2.41 -2.72
N CYS A 96 21.89 3.08 -3.61
CA CYS A 96 20.48 3.39 -3.45
C CYS A 96 19.78 3.54 -4.80
N VAL A 97 18.75 2.72 -5.00
CA VAL A 97 17.75 2.79 -6.09
C VAL A 97 16.50 2.05 -5.66
N ALA A 98 15.40 2.24 -6.38
CA ALA A 98 14.17 1.46 -6.19
C ALA A 98 14.41 -0.03 -6.48
N HIS A 99 14.00 -0.91 -5.56
CA HIS A 99 14.16 -2.35 -5.71
C HIS A 99 12.84 -3.09 -5.41
N ASN A 100 12.90 -4.25 -4.75
CA ASN A 100 11.73 -5.08 -4.51
C ASN A 100 10.89 -4.59 -3.32
N GLY A 101 9.62 -4.90 -3.37
CA GLY A 101 8.68 -4.60 -2.31
C GLY A 101 7.37 -5.39 -2.44
N SER A 102 6.42 -5.07 -1.59
CA SER A 102 5.08 -5.65 -1.64
C SER A 102 4.00 -4.67 -1.20
N VAL A 103 2.76 -4.97 -1.55
CA VAL A 103 1.59 -4.22 -1.06
C VAL A 103 1.42 -4.43 0.45
N VAL A 104 1.12 -3.35 1.17
CA VAL A 104 0.63 -3.38 2.55
C VAL A 104 -0.89 -3.31 2.49
N PRO A 105 -1.63 -4.34 2.94
CA PRO A 105 -3.06 -4.46 2.67
C PRO A 105 -3.91 -3.63 3.65
N VAL A 106 -3.93 -2.31 3.47
CA VAL A 106 -4.83 -1.40 4.17
C VAL A 106 -6.06 -1.17 3.30
N PRO A 107 -7.29 -1.46 3.78
CA PRO A 107 -8.49 -1.25 2.97
C PRO A 107 -8.64 0.22 2.59
N GLY A 108 -8.99 0.49 1.32
CA GLY A 108 -9.17 1.87 0.82
C GLY A 108 -7.90 2.66 0.58
N ARG A 109 -6.73 2.01 0.62
CA ARG A 109 -5.43 2.62 0.30
C ARG A 109 -4.57 1.68 -0.54
N ASP A 110 -3.80 2.28 -1.44
CA ASP A 110 -2.75 1.61 -2.19
C ASP A 110 -1.41 1.92 -1.52
N LEU A 111 -0.96 1.02 -0.64
CA LEU A 111 0.30 1.16 0.08
C LEU A 111 1.31 0.13 -0.41
N PHE A 112 2.54 0.57 -0.58
CA PHE A 112 3.65 -0.27 -1.01
C PHE A 112 4.85 -0.10 -0.07
N VAL A 113 5.34 -1.18 0.54
CA VAL A 113 6.61 -1.17 1.25
C VAL A 113 7.72 -1.53 0.31
N GLN A 114 8.76 -0.72 0.24
CA GLN A 114 9.84 -0.83 -0.74
C GLN A 114 11.22 -0.77 -0.13
N ALA A 115 12.11 -1.60 -0.67
CA ALA A 115 13.55 -1.57 -0.43
C ALA A 115 14.25 -0.56 -1.35
N TRP A 116 15.19 0.21 -0.78
CA TRP A 116 16.06 1.17 -1.47
C TRP A 116 17.55 0.83 -1.27
N TYR A 117 17.89 -0.44 -1.08
CA TYR A 117 19.22 -0.85 -0.67
C TYR A 117 19.66 -0.14 0.61
N GLN A 118 20.83 0.56 0.62
CA GLN A 118 21.28 1.30 1.80
C GLN A 118 20.46 2.55 2.11
N GLY A 119 19.64 3.04 1.18
CA GLY A 119 18.61 4.04 1.46
C GLY A 119 17.49 3.54 2.37
N GLY A 120 17.58 2.28 2.84
CA GLY A 120 16.61 1.74 3.78
C GLY A 120 15.34 1.21 3.13
N MET A 121 14.20 1.51 3.73
CA MET A 121 12.88 1.18 3.20
C MET A 121 11.91 2.34 3.38
N SER A 122 10.93 2.42 2.48
CA SER A 122 9.80 3.35 2.55
C SER A 122 8.48 2.59 2.53
N VAL A 123 7.48 3.10 3.24
CA VAL A 123 6.06 2.78 2.96
C VAL A 123 5.49 3.95 2.16
N ILE A 124 5.06 3.66 0.96
CA ILE A 124 4.61 4.63 -0.04
C ILE A 124 3.10 4.51 -0.16
N ASP A 125 2.38 5.62 0.01
CA ASP A 125 0.97 5.74 -0.35
C ASP A 125 0.87 6.27 -1.79
N PHE A 126 0.34 5.47 -2.69
CA PHE A 126 0.06 5.83 -4.08
C PHE A 126 -1.43 5.70 -4.43
N THR A 127 -2.30 5.84 -3.41
CA THR A 127 -3.76 5.88 -3.58
C THR A 127 -4.15 6.97 -4.58
N ASP A 128 -3.55 8.17 -4.47
CA ASP A 128 -3.48 9.14 -5.55
C ASP A 128 -2.21 8.87 -6.37
N SER A 129 -2.37 8.20 -7.50
CA SER A 129 -1.27 7.81 -8.37
C SER A 129 -0.48 9.00 -8.97
N ALA A 130 -1.08 10.20 -8.97
CA ALA A 130 -0.43 11.42 -9.43
C ALA A 130 0.43 12.09 -8.33
N ASN A 131 0.14 11.83 -7.05
CA ASN A 131 0.77 12.47 -5.91
C ASN A 131 1.17 11.45 -4.82
N PRO A 132 2.04 10.47 -5.13
CA PRO A 132 2.48 9.48 -4.15
C PRO A 132 3.29 10.13 -3.01
N THR A 133 3.14 9.62 -1.79
CA THR A 133 3.80 10.15 -0.60
C THR A 133 4.44 9.05 0.23
N GLU A 134 5.59 9.34 0.88
CA GLU A 134 6.15 8.49 1.91
C GLU A 134 5.40 8.72 3.23
N ILE A 135 4.89 7.64 3.82
CA ILE A 135 4.13 7.70 5.08
C ILE A 135 4.85 7.06 6.26
N ALA A 136 5.85 6.24 6.00
CA ALA A 136 6.75 5.66 6.99
C ALA A 136 8.06 5.27 6.32
N TYR A 137 9.14 5.22 7.09
CA TYR A 137 10.45 4.83 6.60
C TYR A 137 11.29 4.19 7.70
N PHE A 138 12.32 3.48 7.29
CA PHE A 138 13.40 3.04 8.14
C PHE A 138 14.72 3.13 7.38
N ASP A 139 15.72 3.76 7.97
CA ASP A 139 17.07 3.89 7.44
C ASP A 139 18.08 3.76 8.59
N ARG A 140 19.20 3.13 8.35
CA ARG A 140 20.28 3.00 9.34
C ARG A 140 21.63 3.52 8.83
N GLY A 141 21.60 4.20 7.69
CA GLY A 141 22.78 4.78 7.08
C GLY A 141 23.73 3.76 6.45
N PRO A 142 24.91 4.23 6.00
CA PRO A 142 25.84 3.42 5.22
C PRO A 142 26.42 2.23 6.00
N VAL A 143 26.76 1.16 5.29
CA VAL A 143 27.49 0.02 5.87
C VAL A 143 28.87 0.44 6.34
N HIS A 144 29.49 1.42 5.67
CA HIS A 144 30.81 1.95 6.00
C HIS A 144 30.86 3.44 5.71
N GLU A 145 31.34 4.23 6.67
CA GLU A 145 31.33 5.70 6.62
C GLU A 145 32.20 6.31 5.50
N GLU A 146 33.29 5.64 5.12
CA GLU A 146 34.27 6.18 4.18
C GLU A 146 34.28 5.48 2.80
N LYS A 147 33.65 4.33 2.66
CA LYS A 147 33.73 3.50 1.45
C LYS A 147 32.34 3.00 1.05
N LEU A 148 32.05 3.04 -0.23
CA LEU A 148 30.91 2.36 -0.77
C LEU A 148 31.12 0.83 -0.67
N ILE A 149 30.38 0.22 0.24
CA ILE A 149 30.22 -1.23 0.34
C ILE A 149 28.79 -1.55 -0.07
N LEU A 150 28.61 -2.48 -1.00
CA LEU A 150 27.25 -2.88 -1.42
C LEU A 150 26.51 -3.52 -0.24
N GLY A 151 25.34 -3.00 0.06
CA GLY A 151 24.54 -3.43 1.19
C GLY A 151 23.13 -2.89 1.12
N GLY A 152 22.44 -2.97 2.25
CA GLY A 152 21.09 -2.48 2.41
C GLY A 152 20.01 -3.51 2.04
N TYR A 153 18.77 -3.07 2.03
CA TYR A 153 17.63 -3.97 1.83
C TYR A 153 17.51 -4.41 0.38
N TRP A 154 17.59 -5.74 0.19
CA TRP A 154 17.32 -6.38 -1.10
C TRP A 154 15.84 -6.46 -1.39
N SER A 155 15.03 -6.81 -0.37
CA SER A 155 13.59 -6.94 -0.50
C SER A 155 12.90 -6.64 0.81
N THR A 156 11.68 -6.10 0.72
CA THR A 156 10.80 -5.85 1.85
C THR A 156 9.42 -6.40 1.54
N TYR A 157 8.85 -7.20 2.46
CA TYR A 157 7.57 -7.86 2.27
C TYR A 157 6.69 -7.72 3.49
N TRP A 158 5.42 -7.39 3.26
CA TRP A 158 4.39 -7.48 4.27
C TRP A 158 3.86 -8.91 4.36
N TYR A 159 3.78 -9.41 5.58
CA TYR A 159 3.12 -10.67 5.87
C TYR A 159 2.66 -10.71 7.32
N ASP A 160 1.40 -11.09 7.56
CA ASP A 160 0.82 -11.34 8.88
C ASP A 160 1.12 -10.22 9.90
N GLY A 161 0.81 -8.97 9.55
CA GLY A 161 0.98 -7.81 10.42
C GLY A 161 2.40 -7.29 10.56
N LYS A 162 3.37 -7.83 9.82
CA LYS A 162 4.79 -7.47 9.91
C LYS A 162 5.38 -7.14 8.54
N ILE A 163 6.46 -6.37 8.55
CA ILE A 163 7.32 -6.15 7.39
C ILE A 163 8.64 -6.91 7.61
N TYR A 164 9.02 -7.73 6.64
CA TYR A 164 10.25 -8.50 6.64
C TYR A 164 11.20 -7.88 5.64
N GLY A 165 12.34 -7.37 6.11
CA GLY A 165 13.39 -6.78 5.28
C GLY A 165 14.62 -7.66 5.23
N THR A 166 14.99 -8.14 4.03
CA THR A 166 16.25 -8.88 3.84
C THR A 166 17.36 -7.89 3.52
N GLU A 167 18.35 -7.80 4.40
CA GLU A 167 19.49 -6.89 4.28
C GLU A 167 20.74 -7.67 3.88
N ILE A 168 21.44 -7.21 2.83
CA ILE A 168 22.55 -7.93 2.17
C ILE A 168 23.69 -8.26 3.15
N VAL A 169 24.01 -7.33 4.05
CA VAL A 169 25.18 -7.44 4.94
C VAL A 169 24.79 -7.83 6.35
N ARG A 170 23.59 -7.39 6.81
CA ARG A 170 23.16 -7.47 8.22
C ARG A 170 22.11 -8.56 8.48
N GLY A 171 21.56 -9.20 7.44
CA GLY A 171 20.66 -10.35 7.54
C GLY A 171 19.18 -9.99 7.42
N LEU A 172 18.34 -10.40 8.36
CA LEU A 172 16.89 -10.21 8.34
C LEU A 172 16.46 -9.29 9.47
N ASP A 173 15.69 -8.29 9.12
CA ASP A 173 14.97 -7.44 10.07
C ASP A 173 13.46 -7.67 9.98
N VAL A 174 12.78 -7.53 11.11
CA VAL A 174 11.31 -7.60 11.20
C VAL A 174 10.81 -6.31 11.83
N PHE A 175 9.86 -5.67 11.15
CA PHE A 175 9.33 -4.36 11.53
C PHE A 175 7.83 -4.42 11.77
N GLU A 176 7.36 -3.47 12.56
CA GLU A 176 5.96 -3.13 12.74
C GLU A 176 5.72 -1.70 12.26
N LEU A 177 4.54 -1.43 11.73
CA LEU A 177 4.11 -0.07 11.46
C LEU A 177 3.77 0.63 12.77
N ASN A 178 4.24 1.86 12.93
CA ASN A 178 3.87 2.71 14.05
C ASN A 178 2.68 3.59 13.69
N VAL A 179 1.85 3.87 14.70
CA VAL A 179 0.79 4.87 14.59
C VAL A 179 1.40 6.26 14.35
N SER A 180 0.82 7.00 13.42
CA SER A 180 1.22 8.37 13.07
C SER A 180 0.01 9.14 12.52
N ASP A 181 0.19 10.42 12.21
CA ASP A 181 -0.85 11.22 11.53
C ASP A 181 -1.23 10.64 10.16
N MET A 182 -0.32 9.86 9.55
CA MET A 182 -0.50 9.23 8.24
C MET A 182 -0.99 7.77 8.29
N MET A 183 -0.98 7.14 9.48
CA MET A 183 -1.33 5.73 9.68
C MET A 183 -1.99 5.55 11.06
N SER A 184 -3.28 5.25 11.08
CA SER A 184 -4.01 5.05 12.33
C SER A 184 -3.82 3.63 12.89
N GLU A 185 -4.13 3.46 14.18
CA GLU A 185 -4.19 2.15 14.82
C GLU A 185 -5.20 1.22 14.13
N ASN A 186 -6.34 1.76 13.70
CA ASN A 186 -7.37 0.99 13.01
C ASN A 186 -6.92 0.53 11.62
N GLU A 187 -6.15 1.34 10.89
CA GLU A 187 -5.57 0.96 9.60
C GLU A 187 -4.55 -0.18 9.77
N ILE A 188 -3.70 -0.11 10.80
CA ILE A 188 -2.74 -1.19 11.12
C ILE A 188 -3.49 -2.47 11.50
N ALA A 189 -4.52 -2.37 12.34
CA ALA A 189 -5.34 -3.50 12.72
C ALA A 189 -6.08 -4.11 11.52
N ALA A 190 -6.62 -3.28 10.63
CA ALA A 190 -7.28 -3.75 9.40
C ALA A 190 -6.29 -4.44 8.44
N ALA A 191 -5.07 -3.95 8.33
CA ALA A 191 -4.03 -4.61 7.55
C ALA A 191 -3.66 -6.00 8.14
N ALA A 192 -3.63 -6.12 9.47
CA ALA A 192 -3.29 -7.38 10.15
C ALA A 192 -4.36 -8.47 10.00
N VAL A 193 -5.64 -8.13 9.79
CA VAL A 193 -6.73 -9.10 9.57
C VAL A 193 -6.98 -9.42 8.10
N ALA A 194 -6.19 -8.86 7.20
CA ALA A 194 -6.32 -9.10 5.77
C ALA A 194 -6.04 -10.58 5.42
N ASP A 195 -6.92 -11.18 4.63
CA ASP A 195 -6.74 -12.56 4.16
C ASP A 195 -5.80 -12.58 2.95
N GLN A 196 -4.58 -13.05 3.18
CA GLN A 196 -3.54 -13.20 2.17
C GLN A 196 -3.53 -14.61 1.55
N GLY A 197 -4.52 -15.46 1.89
CA GLY A 197 -4.64 -16.82 1.42
C GLY A 197 -3.70 -17.80 2.13
N ALA A 198 -3.95 -19.10 1.94
CA ALA A 198 -3.20 -20.17 2.58
C ALA A 198 -1.75 -20.31 2.06
N LEU A 199 -1.49 -19.88 0.85
CA LEU A 199 -0.18 -19.91 0.20
C LEU A 199 0.13 -18.49 -0.32
N PHE A 200 0.62 -17.64 0.57
CA PHE A 200 1.00 -16.30 0.21
C PHE A 200 2.36 -16.28 -0.51
N ASN A 201 2.40 -15.64 -1.67
CA ASN A 201 3.62 -15.37 -2.40
C ASN A 201 3.63 -13.91 -2.86
N PRO A 202 4.40 -13.02 -2.22
CA PRO A 202 4.44 -11.61 -2.55
C PRO A 202 4.93 -11.32 -3.96
N GLN A 203 5.64 -12.25 -4.58
CA GLN A 203 6.09 -12.12 -5.97
C GLN A 203 4.97 -12.39 -6.99
N GLN A 204 3.97 -13.17 -6.62
CA GLN A 204 2.82 -13.48 -7.48
C GLN A 204 1.63 -12.56 -7.25
N GLN A 205 1.60 -11.87 -6.14
CA GLN A 205 0.61 -10.86 -5.77
C GLN A 205 -0.85 -11.31 -5.99
N PHE A 206 -1.41 -11.96 -4.98
CA PHE A 206 -2.83 -12.33 -4.98
C PHE A 206 -3.69 -11.15 -4.51
N VAL A 207 -4.94 -11.12 -4.98
CA VAL A 207 -5.93 -10.18 -4.44
C VAL A 207 -6.19 -10.50 -2.98
N VAL A 208 -5.96 -9.50 -2.14
CA VAL A 208 -6.19 -9.57 -0.70
C VAL A 208 -7.64 -9.16 -0.40
N THR A 209 -8.28 -9.84 0.54
CA THR A 209 -9.62 -9.52 1.02
C THR A 209 -9.65 -9.39 2.54
N TRP A 210 -10.72 -8.82 3.06
CA TRP A 210 -10.91 -8.64 4.50
C TRP A 210 -12.13 -9.40 4.99
N PRO A 211 -12.16 -9.82 6.27
CA PRO A 211 -13.33 -10.46 6.84
C PRO A 211 -14.56 -9.52 6.75
N LYS A 212 -15.66 -10.05 6.23
CA LYS A 212 -16.88 -9.26 6.04
C LYS A 212 -17.39 -8.70 7.37
N GLY A 213 -17.62 -7.39 7.42
CA GLY A 213 -18.09 -6.70 8.61
C GLY A 213 -17.08 -6.78 9.77
N ASP A 214 -15.81 -6.65 9.48
CA ASP A 214 -14.79 -6.52 10.51
C ASP A 214 -14.78 -5.09 11.07
N PRO A 215 -14.81 -4.92 12.40
CA PRO A 215 -14.80 -3.60 13.03
C PRO A 215 -13.56 -2.75 12.68
N SER A 216 -12.37 -3.34 12.61
CA SER A 216 -11.15 -2.59 12.30
C SER A 216 -11.17 -2.04 10.87
N VAL A 217 -11.73 -2.79 9.92
CA VAL A 217 -11.93 -2.35 8.54
C VAL A 217 -12.89 -1.15 8.47
N ALA A 218 -14.01 -1.20 9.21
CA ALA A 218 -14.94 -0.07 9.28
C ALA A 218 -14.27 1.17 9.86
N LEU A 219 -13.53 1.03 10.97
CA LEU A 219 -12.84 2.14 11.63
C LEU A 219 -11.69 2.70 10.78
N ALA A 220 -10.98 1.86 10.03
CA ALA A 220 -9.96 2.31 9.09
C ALA A 220 -10.53 3.25 8.02
N PHE A 221 -11.71 2.94 7.45
CA PHE A 221 -12.38 3.84 6.52
C PHE A 221 -12.83 5.15 7.19
N VAL A 222 -13.33 5.10 8.42
CA VAL A 222 -13.70 6.31 9.19
C VAL A 222 -12.48 7.22 9.37
N ASP A 223 -11.36 6.66 9.81
CA ASP A 223 -10.11 7.42 10.02
C ASP A 223 -9.60 8.06 8.72
N GLN A 224 -9.68 7.33 7.61
CA GLN A 224 -9.28 7.84 6.29
C GLN A 224 -10.19 8.97 5.82
N LEU A 225 -11.49 8.85 6.02
CA LEU A 225 -12.47 9.89 5.65
C LEU A 225 -12.29 11.16 6.49
N VAL A 226 -11.96 11.02 7.78
CA VAL A 226 -11.61 12.17 8.63
C VAL A 226 -10.32 12.83 8.17
N ARG A 227 -9.27 12.03 7.93
CA ARG A 227 -7.96 12.53 7.47
C ARG A 227 -8.05 13.29 6.16
N SER A 228 -8.92 12.86 5.26
CA SER A 228 -9.19 13.54 3.97
C SER A 228 -10.26 14.64 4.05
N GLU A 229 -10.72 15.01 5.26
CA GLU A 229 -11.77 16.00 5.49
C GLU A 229 -13.12 15.68 4.80
N ALA A 230 -13.30 14.43 4.36
CA ALA A 230 -14.55 13.96 3.75
C ALA A 230 -15.62 13.56 4.78
N MET A 231 -15.24 13.44 6.06
CA MET A 231 -16.14 13.20 7.18
C MET A 231 -15.79 14.13 8.33
N PRO A 232 -16.74 14.91 8.88
CA PRO A 232 -16.50 15.71 10.09
C PRO A 232 -16.13 14.84 11.29
N GLN A 233 -15.26 15.33 12.15
CA GLN A 233 -14.86 14.61 13.38
C GLN A 233 -16.03 14.30 14.32
N SER A 234 -17.07 15.17 14.35
CA SER A 234 -18.29 14.94 15.12
C SER A 234 -19.01 13.67 14.69
N ASP A 235 -19.11 13.46 13.39
CA ASP A 235 -19.82 12.31 12.81
C ASP A 235 -18.97 11.05 13.01
N ALA A 236 -17.65 11.13 12.78
CA ALA A 236 -16.70 10.03 13.00
C ALA A 236 -16.80 9.44 14.43
N THR A 237 -17.04 10.30 15.44
CA THR A 237 -17.21 9.85 16.82
C THR A 237 -18.43 8.91 16.95
N GLU A 238 -19.55 9.24 16.33
CA GLU A 238 -20.76 8.40 16.37
C GLU A 238 -20.55 7.05 15.66
N TYR A 239 -19.82 7.06 14.50
CA TYR A 239 -19.43 5.84 13.81
C TYR A 239 -18.52 4.98 14.70
N ALA A 240 -17.49 5.56 15.28
CA ALA A 240 -16.52 4.85 16.12
C ALA A 240 -17.18 4.22 17.36
N GLU A 241 -18.04 4.95 18.07
CA GLU A 241 -18.78 4.44 19.22
C GLU A 241 -19.72 3.28 18.83
N THR A 242 -20.43 3.41 17.70
CA THR A 242 -21.36 2.38 17.24
C THR A 242 -20.64 1.12 16.77
N VAL A 243 -19.51 1.26 16.05
CA VAL A 243 -18.68 0.13 15.61
C VAL A 243 -18.03 -0.54 16.81
N SER A 244 -17.54 0.22 17.80
CA SER A 244 -16.95 -0.33 19.03
C SER A 244 -17.97 -1.13 19.84
N ALA A 245 -19.23 -0.64 19.95
CA ALA A 245 -20.30 -1.39 20.59
C ALA A 245 -20.60 -2.69 19.84
N ALA A 246 -20.56 -2.68 18.51
CA ALA A 246 -20.75 -3.89 17.71
C ALA A 246 -19.58 -4.88 17.86
N ALA A 247 -18.35 -4.39 17.97
CA ALA A 247 -17.18 -5.22 18.23
C ALA A 247 -17.28 -5.96 19.57
N GLN A 248 -17.79 -5.29 20.60
CA GLN A 248 -18.05 -5.92 21.90
C GLN A 248 -19.09 -7.04 21.77
N GLU A 249 -20.22 -6.81 21.07
CA GLU A 249 -21.24 -7.85 20.85
C GLU A 249 -20.65 -9.08 20.11
N LEU A 250 -19.77 -8.85 19.13
CA LEU A 250 -19.07 -9.95 18.45
C LEU A 250 -18.15 -10.71 19.38
N ALA A 251 -17.39 -10.02 20.23
CA ALA A 251 -16.48 -10.66 21.19
C ALA A 251 -17.21 -11.50 22.22
N GLU A 252 -18.40 -11.06 22.63
CA GLU A 252 -19.27 -11.76 23.57
C GLU A 252 -20.16 -12.82 22.89
N ASN A 253 -20.06 -12.97 21.57
CA ASN A 253 -20.94 -13.78 20.73
C ASN A 253 -22.44 -13.50 21.00
N SER A 254 -22.77 -12.25 21.24
CA SER A 254 -24.11 -11.77 21.58
C SER A 254 -24.80 -11.10 20.39
N LYS A 255 -26.10 -10.85 20.55
CA LYS A 255 -26.94 -10.21 19.54
C LYS A 255 -27.51 -8.90 20.08
N ASN A 256 -27.41 -7.83 19.31
CA ASN A 256 -27.93 -6.53 19.72
C ASN A 256 -28.67 -5.84 18.55
N ARG A 257 -29.98 -5.99 18.54
CA ARG A 257 -30.82 -5.42 17.48
C ARG A 257 -30.77 -3.89 17.44
N ARG A 258 -30.53 -3.22 18.57
CA ARG A 258 -30.47 -1.76 18.65
C ARG A 258 -29.18 -1.28 17.95
N VAL A 259 -28.02 -1.86 18.29
CA VAL A 259 -26.73 -1.55 17.65
C VAL A 259 -26.79 -1.92 16.17
N SER A 260 -27.34 -3.09 15.80
CA SER A 260 -27.52 -3.50 14.41
C SER A 260 -28.35 -2.48 13.60
N ASN A 261 -29.45 -1.96 14.17
CA ASN A 261 -30.26 -0.95 13.49
C ASN A 261 -29.52 0.39 13.36
N LYS A 262 -28.72 0.78 14.38
CA LYS A 262 -27.92 2.01 14.33
C LYS A 262 -26.86 1.94 13.25
N LEU A 263 -26.14 0.81 13.12
CA LEU A 263 -25.18 0.60 12.02
C LEU A 263 -25.82 0.75 10.64
N ARG A 264 -27.04 0.25 10.46
CA ARG A 264 -27.79 0.41 9.20
C ARG A 264 -28.20 1.84 8.93
N SER A 265 -28.58 2.59 9.97
CA SER A 265 -28.86 4.02 9.83
C SER A 265 -27.59 4.75 9.36
N LEU A 266 -26.48 4.59 10.07
CA LEU A 266 -25.20 5.21 9.70
C LEU A 266 -24.77 4.82 8.28
N ALA A 267 -24.97 3.56 7.88
CA ALA A 267 -24.72 3.14 6.51
C ALA A 267 -25.60 3.82 5.47
N SER A 268 -26.85 4.15 5.81
CA SER A 268 -27.75 4.87 4.89
C SER A 268 -27.50 6.37 4.82
N ASP A 269 -26.88 6.94 5.85
CA ASP A 269 -26.57 8.36 5.94
C ASP A 269 -25.32 8.75 5.12
N LEU A 270 -24.52 7.76 4.69
CA LEU A 270 -23.35 7.99 3.82
C LEU A 270 -23.81 8.39 2.42
N ASP A 271 -23.55 9.65 2.05
CA ASP A 271 -23.84 10.23 0.73
C ASP A 271 -22.55 10.49 -0.03
N THR A 272 -22.46 9.96 -1.24
CA THR A 272 -21.30 10.06 -2.11
C THR A 272 -21.45 11.12 -3.19
N SER A 273 -22.56 11.86 -3.23
CA SER A 273 -22.90 12.76 -4.35
C SER A 273 -21.94 13.92 -4.56
N ASP A 274 -21.37 14.44 -3.47
CA ASP A 274 -20.43 15.57 -3.50
C ASP A 274 -18.96 15.16 -3.19
N ALA A 275 -18.72 13.85 -3.03
CA ALA A 275 -17.41 13.32 -2.68
C ALA A 275 -16.50 13.15 -3.93
N ASP A 276 -15.19 13.36 -3.76
CA ASP A 276 -14.23 12.95 -4.77
C ASP A 276 -14.21 11.42 -4.94
N ALA A 277 -13.55 10.92 -5.98
CA ALA A 277 -13.56 9.50 -6.32
C ALA A 277 -13.02 8.60 -5.19
N ILE A 278 -11.97 9.03 -4.46
CA ILE A 278 -11.36 8.27 -3.37
C ILE A 278 -12.30 8.26 -2.16
N ALA A 279 -12.83 9.40 -1.78
CA ALA A 279 -13.79 9.52 -0.68
C ALA A 279 -15.08 8.73 -0.98
N ALA A 280 -15.61 8.81 -2.19
CA ALA A 280 -16.79 8.08 -2.62
C ALA A 280 -16.58 6.56 -2.57
N MET A 281 -15.42 6.07 -2.99
CA MET A 281 -15.04 4.67 -2.85
C MET A 281 -15.01 4.25 -1.37
N ARG A 282 -14.31 5.01 -0.51
CA ARG A 282 -14.22 4.72 0.94
C ARG A 282 -15.58 4.73 1.63
N MET A 283 -16.46 5.68 1.30
CA MET A 283 -17.85 5.71 1.83
C MET A 283 -18.66 4.50 1.38
N THR A 284 -18.51 4.07 0.14
CA THR A 284 -19.18 2.88 -0.41
C THR A 284 -18.74 1.60 0.31
N GLU A 285 -17.45 1.44 0.53
CA GLU A 285 -16.88 0.30 1.24
C GLU A 285 -17.23 0.33 2.74
N LEU A 286 -17.20 1.50 3.38
CA LEU A 286 -17.66 1.68 4.76
C LEU A 286 -19.13 1.29 4.88
N LYS A 287 -19.99 1.76 3.99
CA LYS A 287 -21.42 1.40 3.95
C LYS A 287 -21.62 -0.11 3.88
N THR A 288 -20.89 -0.78 3.01
CA THR A 288 -20.95 -2.24 2.85
C THR A 288 -20.49 -2.95 4.13
N THR A 289 -19.37 -2.50 4.71
CA THR A 289 -18.79 -3.07 5.94
C THR A 289 -19.74 -2.91 7.13
N LEU A 290 -20.37 -1.73 7.31
CA LEU A 290 -21.36 -1.48 8.36
C LEU A 290 -22.60 -2.37 8.22
N GLN A 291 -23.08 -2.59 6.98
CA GLN A 291 -24.22 -3.47 6.72
C GLN A 291 -23.87 -4.93 7.04
N ASP A 292 -22.66 -5.38 6.71
CA ASP A 292 -22.20 -6.72 7.04
C ASP A 292 -22.05 -6.90 8.54
N LEU A 293 -21.44 -5.93 9.25
CA LEU A 293 -21.33 -5.93 10.69
C LEU A 293 -22.72 -5.97 11.37
N ALA A 294 -23.67 -5.18 10.88
CA ALA A 294 -25.04 -5.20 11.37
C ALA A 294 -25.74 -6.55 11.20
N ARG A 295 -25.40 -7.31 10.14
CA ARG A 295 -25.92 -8.68 9.95
C ARG A 295 -25.34 -9.67 10.94
N ARG A 296 -24.07 -9.54 11.30
CA ARG A 296 -23.37 -10.44 12.23
C ARG A 296 -23.91 -10.38 13.66
N ILE A 297 -24.38 -9.21 14.11
CA ILE A 297 -24.87 -8.95 15.49
C ILE A 297 -26.40 -8.86 15.62
N ARG A 298 -27.13 -9.26 14.60
CA ARG A 298 -28.61 -9.22 14.57
C ARG A 298 -29.28 -10.42 15.23
#